data_527ea3b3a05a115ba15b3d219887818c
#
_entry.id   527ea3b3a05a115ba15b3d219887818c
#
_cell.length_a   1.000
_cell.length_b   1.000
_cell.length_c   1.000
_cell.angle_alpha   90.00
_cell.angle_beta   90.00
_cell.angle_gamma   90.00
#
_symmetry.space_group_name_H-M   'P 1'
#
loop_
_entity.id
_entity.type
_entity.pdbx_description
1 polymer ?
#
loop_
_entity_poly.entity_id
_entity_poly.type
_entity_poly.pdbx_seq_one_letter_code
_entity_poly.pdbx_strand_id
1 'polypeptide(L)'
;MYVERWLKAPMLKADGVLARRTKGTPQGGPVSPLIANVFLHYGFDVWIAREFPGVLFERFADDVVVHCVTERQARQVREAIGHRLASIGLELHPDKTRIVYCKDSNRPLTYDQVSFTFCGYTFRPRKAYNKTEEKAYTSFLPAAGPGKLTEMRRKVSSWRIDRRTTSNLRDLAGPVNQVVRGWLSYFTAFYPTAVIPVCRHLDTWIMRWARKKYKRLERSRRRTHEWLQGVRLIAPGLFAHWRLRYAL
;
A
#
# COMPACT_ATOMS: atom_id res chain seq x y z
N MET A 1 14.45 -25.04 -25.31
CA MET A 1 13.12 -24.44 -25.14
C MET A 1 13.26 -22.94 -24.94
N TYR A 2 12.31 -22.07 -25.39
CA TYR A 2 12.46 -20.59 -25.29
C TYR A 2 12.59 -20.11 -23.85
N VAL A 3 11.79 -20.63 -22.91
CA VAL A 3 11.83 -20.27 -21.48
C VAL A 3 13.23 -20.50 -20.88
N GLU A 4 13.85 -21.63 -21.19
CA GLU A 4 15.20 -21.94 -20.72
C GLU A 4 16.24 -20.93 -21.27
N ARG A 5 16.12 -20.55 -22.55
CA ARG A 5 16.98 -19.54 -23.14
C ARG A 5 16.81 -18.18 -22.46
N TRP A 6 15.59 -17.76 -22.13
CA TRP A 6 15.33 -16.52 -21.38
C TRP A 6 15.93 -16.56 -19.98
N LEU A 7 15.82 -17.69 -19.29
CA LEU A 7 16.38 -17.86 -17.95
C LEU A 7 17.92 -17.85 -17.96
N LYS A 8 18.54 -18.43 -18.99
CA LYS A 8 20.00 -18.54 -19.13
C LYS A 8 20.64 -17.38 -19.88
N ALA A 9 19.86 -16.49 -20.46
CA ALA A 9 20.39 -15.34 -21.22
C ALA A 9 21.34 -14.50 -20.35
N PRO A 10 22.55 -14.17 -20.84
CA PRO A 10 23.48 -13.36 -20.08
C PRO A 10 22.94 -11.93 -19.88
N MET A 11 23.35 -11.28 -18.82
CA MET A 11 22.98 -9.91 -18.49
C MET A 11 24.09 -8.96 -18.92
N LEU A 12 23.76 -7.94 -19.71
CA LEU A 12 24.67 -6.84 -20.02
C LEU A 12 24.67 -5.89 -18.81
N LYS A 13 25.82 -5.75 -18.15
CA LYS A 13 26.04 -4.78 -17.08
C LYS A 13 26.21 -3.36 -17.64
N ALA A 14 26.08 -2.36 -16.77
CA ALA A 14 26.26 -0.96 -17.14
C ALA A 14 27.67 -0.63 -17.68
N ASP A 15 28.67 -1.43 -17.32
CA ASP A 15 30.06 -1.36 -17.81
C ASP A 15 30.27 -2.05 -19.17
N GLY A 16 29.22 -2.58 -19.80
CA GLY A 16 29.29 -3.30 -21.07
C GLY A 16 29.72 -4.78 -20.97
N VAL A 17 29.97 -5.29 -19.76
CA VAL A 17 30.37 -6.68 -19.57
C VAL A 17 29.17 -7.62 -19.55
N LEU A 18 29.26 -8.72 -20.33
CA LEU A 18 28.26 -9.80 -20.31
C LEU A 18 28.51 -10.73 -19.12
N ALA A 19 27.61 -10.67 -18.13
CA ALA A 19 27.66 -11.57 -16.98
C ALA A 19 26.73 -12.77 -17.20
N ARG A 20 27.28 -13.99 -17.15
CA ARG A 20 26.48 -15.22 -17.08
C ARG A 20 25.80 -15.32 -15.75
N ARG A 21 24.52 -15.74 -15.76
CA ARG A 21 23.72 -15.95 -14.55
C ARG A 21 23.71 -17.43 -14.18
N THR A 22 23.89 -17.68 -12.89
CA THR A 22 23.84 -19.01 -12.31
C THR A 22 22.58 -19.25 -11.47
N LYS A 23 21.93 -18.15 -11.01
CA LYS A 23 20.71 -18.20 -10.17
C LYS A 23 19.75 -17.07 -10.52
N GLY A 24 18.45 -17.30 -10.35
CA GLY A 24 17.38 -16.32 -10.43
C GLY A 24 17.12 -15.77 -11.84
N THR A 25 16.31 -14.72 -11.88
CA THR A 25 15.95 -13.97 -13.10
C THR A 25 16.28 -12.48 -12.92
N PRO A 26 16.53 -11.72 -14.02
CA PRO A 26 16.88 -10.30 -13.89
C PRO A 26 15.69 -9.51 -13.37
N GLN A 27 15.95 -8.58 -12.44
CA GLN A 27 14.97 -7.58 -12.07
C GLN A 27 14.66 -6.67 -13.27
N GLY A 28 13.35 -6.45 -13.53
CA GLY A 28 12.89 -5.64 -14.66
C GLY A 28 12.66 -6.40 -15.96
N GLY A 29 12.97 -7.69 -16.01
CA GLY A 29 12.60 -8.53 -17.15
C GLY A 29 11.08 -8.75 -17.24
N PRO A 30 10.42 -8.56 -18.41
CA PRO A 30 8.95 -8.67 -18.51
C PRO A 30 8.40 -10.05 -18.17
N VAL A 31 9.18 -11.11 -18.40
CA VAL A 31 8.78 -12.51 -18.15
C VAL A 31 9.14 -12.98 -16.74
N SER A 32 10.08 -12.32 -16.07
CA SER A 32 10.57 -12.72 -14.74
C SER A 32 9.46 -12.84 -13.68
N PRO A 33 8.54 -11.88 -13.52
CA PRO A 33 7.46 -11.97 -12.54
C PRO A 33 6.50 -13.14 -12.82
N LEU A 34 6.23 -13.41 -14.10
CA LEU A 34 5.36 -14.53 -14.49
C LEU A 34 5.98 -15.88 -14.10
N ILE A 35 7.25 -16.08 -14.47
CA ILE A 35 7.96 -17.34 -14.15
C ILE A 35 8.11 -17.51 -12.64
N ALA A 36 8.43 -16.44 -11.90
CA ALA A 36 8.51 -16.49 -10.45
C ALA A 36 7.17 -16.88 -9.82
N ASN A 37 6.05 -16.35 -10.33
CA ASN A 37 4.72 -16.72 -9.84
C ASN A 37 4.36 -18.17 -10.16
N VAL A 38 4.67 -18.68 -11.36
CA VAL A 38 4.48 -20.09 -11.71
C VAL A 38 5.33 -21.00 -10.82
N PHE A 39 6.59 -20.64 -10.60
CA PHE A 39 7.49 -21.38 -9.72
C PHE A 39 6.94 -21.46 -8.28
N LEU A 40 6.51 -20.33 -7.71
CA LEU A 40 5.94 -20.27 -6.37
C LEU A 40 4.57 -20.96 -6.30
N HIS A 41 3.78 -20.96 -7.39
CA HIS A 41 2.53 -21.70 -7.42
C HIS A 41 2.76 -23.19 -7.16
N TYR A 42 3.66 -23.83 -7.88
CA TYR A 42 3.97 -25.24 -7.68
C TYR A 42 4.87 -25.50 -6.47
N GLY A 43 5.79 -24.59 -6.18
CA GLY A 43 6.74 -24.73 -5.09
C GLY A 43 6.14 -24.46 -3.72
N PHE A 44 5.15 -23.58 -3.63
CA PHE A 44 4.56 -23.11 -2.39
C PHE A 44 3.04 -23.29 -2.32
N ASP A 45 2.25 -22.69 -3.25
CA ASP A 45 0.79 -22.62 -3.11
C ASP A 45 0.15 -24.01 -3.10
N VAL A 46 0.50 -24.88 -4.06
CA VAL A 46 -0.01 -26.26 -4.14
C VAL A 46 0.45 -27.08 -2.95
N TRP A 47 1.70 -26.88 -2.51
CA TRP A 47 2.26 -27.60 -1.37
C TRP A 47 1.55 -27.23 -0.07
N ILE A 48 1.39 -25.97 0.25
CA ILE A 48 0.77 -25.53 1.52
C ILE A 48 -0.70 -25.94 1.57
N ALA A 49 -1.44 -25.85 0.46
CA ALA A 49 -2.83 -26.28 0.38
C ALA A 49 -3.00 -27.79 0.64
N ARG A 50 -2.02 -28.59 0.24
CA ARG A 50 -2.03 -30.06 0.46
C ARG A 50 -1.59 -30.43 1.87
N GLU A 51 -0.49 -29.85 2.37
CA GLU A 51 0.08 -30.23 3.69
C GLU A 51 -0.72 -29.61 4.85
N PHE A 52 -1.35 -28.46 4.63
CA PHE A 52 -2.11 -27.71 5.64
C PHE A 52 -3.49 -27.29 5.11
N PRO A 53 -4.39 -28.24 4.78
CA PRO A 53 -5.67 -27.92 4.12
C PRO A 53 -6.61 -27.01 4.95
N GLY A 54 -6.40 -26.92 6.26
CA GLY A 54 -7.15 -26.01 7.14
C GLY A 54 -6.50 -24.64 7.35
N VAL A 55 -5.40 -24.33 6.68
CA VAL A 55 -4.67 -23.08 6.82
C VAL A 55 -4.90 -22.21 5.59
N LEU A 56 -5.53 -21.06 5.78
CA LEU A 56 -5.72 -20.09 4.71
C LEU A 56 -4.45 -19.26 4.54
N PHE A 57 -4.17 -18.85 3.31
CA PHE A 57 -3.06 -17.96 3.00
C PHE A 57 -3.38 -17.04 1.82
N GLU A 58 -2.74 -15.90 1.78
CA GLU A 58 -2.72 -14.97 0.64
C GLU A 58 -1.27 -14.74 0.21
N ARG A 59 -1.02 -14.81 -1.09
CA ARG A 59 0.29 -14.53 -1.68
C ARG A 59 0.20 -13.44 -2.74
N PHE A 60 1.08 -12.47 -2.65
CA PHE A 60 1.31 -11.48 -3.68
C PHE A 60 2.81 -11.47 -4.03
N ALA A 61 3.14 -12.02 -5.18
CA ALA A 61 4.53 -12.29 -5.60
C ALA A 61 5.28 -13.13 -4.54
N ASP A 62 6.29 -12.56 -3.90
CA ASP A 62 7.09 -13.17 -2.83
C ASP A 62 6.57 -12.89 -1.41
N ASP A 63 5.64 -11.95 -1.26
CA ASP A 63 5.00 -11.65 0.03
C ASP A 63 3.85 -12.63 0.29
N VAL A 64 3.87 -13.26 1.47
CA VAL A 64 2.86 -14.25 1.90
C VAL A 64 2.33 -13.90 3.29
N VAL A 65 1.01 -14.00 3.47
CA VAL A 65 0.34 -13.98 4.76
C VAL A 65 -0.34 -15.31 4.99
N VAL A 66 -0.09 -15.95 6.13
CA VAL A 66 -0.65 -17.25 6.50
C VAL A 66 -1.46 -17.10 7.77
N HIS A 67 -2.73 -17.56 7.75
CA HIS A 67 -3.65 -17.44 8.86
C HIS A 67 -3.61 -18.67 9.74
N CYS A 68 -3.21 -18.49 10.99
CA CYS A 68 -3.15 -19.55 11.99
C CYS A 68 -4.07 -19.24 13.18
N VAL A 69 -4.70 -20.27 13.74
CA VAL A 69 -5.61 -20.10 14.90
C VAL A 69 -4.82 -19.91 16.18
N THR A 70 -3.67 -20.58 16.32
CA THR A 70 -2.83 -20.53 17.54
C THR A 70 -1.38 -20.19 17.21
N GLU A 71 -0.65 -19.65 18.18
CA GLU A 71 0.79 -19.40 18.04
C GLU A 71 1.57 -20.71 17.78
N ARG A 72 1.18 -21.82 18.45
CA ARG A 72 1.80 -23.12 18.22
C ARG A 72 1.69 -23.53 16.75
N GLN A 73 0.50 -23.42 16.17
CA GLN A 73 0.27 -23.70 14.76
C GLN A 73 1.12 -22.77 13.86
N ALA A 74 1.17 -21.47 14.19
CA ALA A 74 1.95 -20.51 13.42
C ALA A 74 3.45 -20.85 13.42
N ARG A 75 4.00 -21.27 14.56
CA ARG A 75 5.40 -21.73 14.66
C ARG A 75 5.65 -22.99 13.83
N GLN A 76 4.77 -24.01 13.94
CA GLN A 76 4.85 -25.25 13.19
C GLN A 76 4.78 -25.01 11.67
N VAL A 77 3.81 -24.22 11.22
CA VAL A 77 3.64 -23.88 9.79
C VAL A 77 4.84 -23.08 9.27
N ARG A 78 5.34 -22.11 10.04
CA ARG A 78 6.54 -21.35 9.67
C ARG A 78 7.78 -22.24 9.46
N GLU A 79 8.00 -23.19 10.36
CA GLU A 79 9.12 -24.14 10.27
C GLU A 79 8.98 -25.02 9.03
N ALA A 80 7.79 -25.60 8.80
CA ALA A 80 7.51 -26.40 7.64
C ALA A 80 7.70 -25.63 6.31
N ILE A 81 7.26 -24.37 6.26
CA ILE A 81 7.51 -23.46 5.12
C ILE A 81 9.02 -23.28 4.92
N GLY A 82 9.77 -23.06 5.99
CA GLY A 82 11.22 -22.92 5.93
C GLY A 82 11.90 -24.14 5.28
N HIS A 83 11.56 -25.35 5.73
CA HIS A 83 12.07 -26.61 5.16
C HIS A 83 11.66 -26.77 3.71
N ARG A 84 10.39 -26.47 3.37
CA ARG A 84 9.90 -26.55 1.99
C ARG A 84 10.64 -25.59 1.06
N LEU A 85 10.80 -24.34 1.44
CA LEU A 85 11.51 -23.36 0.63
C LEU A 85 12.98 -23.74 0.44
N ALA A 86 13.64 -24.20 1.49
CA ALA A 86 15.02 -24.72 1.40
C ALA A 86 15.15 -25.86 0.40
N SER A 87 14.17 -26.79 0.36
CA SER A 87 14.18 -27.93 -0.58
C SER A 87 14.07 -27.50 -2.06
N ILE A 88 13.61 -26.30 -2.34
CA ILE A 88 13.50 -25.75 -3.70
C ILE A 88 14.49 -24.59 -3.96
N GLY A 89 15.49 -24.45 -3.10
CA GLY A 89 16.56 -23.44 -3.25
C GLY A 89 16.18 -22.02 -2.89
N LEU A 90 15.09 -21.82 -2.11
CA LEU A 90 14.66 -20.57 -1.54
C LEU A 90 14.84 -20.57 -0.03
N GLU A 91 14.79 -19.38 0.58
CA GLU A 91 14.87 -19.22 2.03
C GLU A 91 13.90 -18.14 2.54
N LEU A 92 13.44 -18.30 3.78
CA LEU A 92 12.68 -17.28 4.48
C LEU A 92 13.60 -16.15 4.90
N HIS A 93 13.22 -14.90 4.61
CA HIS A 93 13.99 -13.75 5.08
C HIS A 93 13.88 -13.63 6.61
N PRO A 94 15.00 -13.70 7.36
CA PRO A 94 14.94 -13.80 8.83
C PRO A 94 14.27 -12.61 9.49
N ASP A 95 14.57 -11.38 9.06
CA ASP A 95 14.04 -10.17 9.68
C ASP A 95 12.61 -9.82 9.25
N LYS A 96 12.18 -10.26 8.06
CA LYS A 96 10.85 -9.94 7.52
C LYS A 96 9.81 -10.99 7.85
N THR A 97 10.22 -12.25 8.08
CA THR A 97 9.30 -13.33 8.44
C THR A 97 8.96 -13.27 9.92
N ARG A 98 7.71 -12.96 10.24
CA ARG A 98 7.26 -12.70 11.61
C ARG A 98 5.95 -13.41 11.91
N ILE A 99 5.77 -13.85 13.16
CA ILE A 99 4.47 -14.24 13.71
C ILE A 99 3.86 -12.99 14.33
N VAL A 100 2.63 -12.67 13.94
CA VAL A 100 1.93 -11.46 14.36
C VAL A 100 0.66 -11.84 15.10
N TYR A 101 0.47 -11.29 16.29
CA TYR A 101 -0.76 -11.48 17.07
C TYR A 101 -1.82 -10.47 16.59
N CYS A 102 -2.91 -11.00 16.06
CA CYS A 102 -4.03 -10.20 15.56
C CYS A 102 -4.93 -9.75 16.72
N LYS A 103 -4.46 -8.78 17.49
CA LYS A 103 -5.13 -8.24 18.67
C LYS A 103 -6.45 -7.54 18.32
N ASP A 104 -7.53 -7.90 19.03
CA ASP A 104 -8.83 -7.24 18.95
C ASP A 104 -9.52 -7.27 20.33
N SER A 105 -10.80 -6.88 20.42
CA SER A 105 -11.56 -6.89 21.69
C SER A 105 -11.73 -8.28 22.30
N ASN A 106 -11.76 -9.33 21.46
CA ASN A 106 -11.89 -10.73 21.92
C ASN A 106 -10.52 -11.37 22.21
N ARG A 107 -9.43 -10.74 21.77
CA ARG A 107 -8.04 -11.19 21.90
C ARG A 107 -7.21 -10.09 22.54
N PRO A 108 -7.34 -9.87 23.88
CA PRO A 108 -6.76 -8.72 24.56
C PRO A 108 -5.28 -8.89 24.96
N LEU A 109 -4.68 -10.06 24.77
CA LEU A 109 -3.31 -10.34 25.18
C LEU A 109 -2.32 -9.33 24.57
N THR A 110 -1.17 -9.21 25.20
CA THR A 110 -0.11 -8.30 24.76
C THR A 110 1.06 -9.10 24.19
N TYR A 111 1.46 -8.75 22.97
CA TYR A 111 2.59 -9.32 22.25
C TYR A 111 3.38 -8.18 21.59
N ASP A 112 4.67 -8.39 21.35
CA ASP A 112 5.55 -7.39 20.71
C ASP A 112 5.15 -7.11 19.28
N GLN A 113 4.70 -8.14 18.55
CA GLN A 113 4.31 -8.04 17.14
C GLN A 113 2.80 -8.08 17.01
N VAL A 114 2.17 -6.92 16.87
CA VAL A 114 0.72 -6.74 16.72
C VAL A 114 0.35 -6.01 15.42
N SER A 115 1.25 -5.98 14.46
CA SER A 115 0.99 -5.34 13.17
C SER A 115 1.89 -5.90 12.07
N PHE A 116 1.39 -5.89 10.83
CA PHE A 116 2.16 -6.18 9.62
C PHE A 116 1.68 -5.32 8.46
N THR A 117 2.48 -5.28 7.40
CA THR A 117 2.11 -4.57 6.16
C THR A 117 2.06 -5.58 5.02
N PHE A 118 0.97 -5.55 4.24
CA PHE A 118 0.79 -6.38 3.06
C PHE A 118 0.09 -5.56 1.97
N CYS A 119 0.56 -5.63 0.73
CA CYS A 119 0.02 -4.88 -0.41
C CYS A 119 -0.18 -3.37 -0.14
N GLY A 120 0.71 -2.75 0.64
CA GLY A 120 0.65 -1.33 1.00
C GLY A 120 -0.33 -0.96 2.11
N TYR A 121 -1.10 -1.93 2.63
CA TYR A 121 -1.92 -1.79 3.82
C TYR A 121 -1.16 -2.22 5.07
N THR A 122 -1.34 -1.48 6.16
CA THR A 122 -0.89 -1.91 7.49
C THR A 122 -2.09 -2.42 8.26
N PHE A 123 -2.02 -3.69 8.65
CA PHE A 123 -2.96 -4.41 9.49
C PHE A 123 -2.53 -4.23 10.95
N ARG A 124 -3.42 -3.72 11.79
CA ARG A 124 -3.17 -3.52 13.23
C ARG A 124 -4.47 -3.32 14.01
N PRO A 125 -4.45 -3.37 15.35
CA PRO A 125 -5.59 -2.98 16.16
C PRO A 125 -6.02 -1.53 15.86
N ARG A 126 -7.31 -1.33 15.59
CA ARG A 126 -7.93 -0.02 15.33
C ARG A 126 -9.27 0.07 16.02
N LYS A 127 -9.64 1.28 16.40
CA LYS A 127 -11.00 1.55 16.86
C LYS A 127 -11.97 1.41 15.70
N ALA A 128 -13.00 0.61 15.89
CA ALA A 128 -14.15 0.48 15.01
C ALA A 128 -15.41 0.85 15.82
N TYR A 129 -16.49 1.20 15.14
CA TYR A 129 -17.75 1.57 15.75
C TYR A 129 -18.86 0.69 15.19
N ASN A 130 -19.54 -0.03 16.04
CA ASN A 130 -20.74 -0.78 15.69
C ASN A 130 -21.94 0.18 15.76
N LYS A 131 -22.51 0.51 14.60
CA LYS A 131 -23.67 1.43 14.52
C LYS A 131 -24.93 0.86 15.15
N THR A 132 -25.10 -0.47 15.13
CA THR A 132 -26.29 -1.14 15.67
C THR A 132 -26.28 -1.18 17.18
N GLU A 133 -25.11 -1.40 17.78
CA GLU A 133 -24.93 -1.48 19.22
C GLU A 133 -24.47 -0.15 19.84
N GLU A 134 -24.26 0.86 19.02
CA GLU A 134 -23.71 2.19 19.39
C GLU A 134 -22.44 2.11 20.24
N LYS A 135 -21.61 1.07 20.00
CA LYS A 135 -20.44 0.75 20.82
C LYS A 135 -19.16 0.81 20.01
N ALA A 136 -18.15 1.45 20.61
CA ALA A 136 -16.78 1.39 20.11
C ALA A 136 -16.11 0.08 20.55
N TYR A 137 -15.41 -0.57 19.61
CA TYR A 137 -14.63 -1.78 19.89
C TYR A 137 -13.29 -1.73 19.16
N THR A 138 -12.36 -2.62 19.53
CA THR A 138 -11.10 -2.77 18.81
C THR A 138 -11.19 -3.93 17.85
N SER A 139 -10.83 -3.70 16.59
CA SER A 139 -10.74 -4.74 15.58
C SER A 139 -9.39 -4.68 14.87
N PHE A 140 -8.93 -5.81 14.35
CA PHE A 140 -7.69 -5.91 13.60
C PHE A 140 -7.97 -5.57 12.13
N LEU A 141 -7.73 -4.31 11.73
CA LEU A 141 -8.18 -3.77 10.46
C LEU A 141 -7.02 -3.26 9.59
N PRO A 142 -7.14 -3.44 8.25
CA PRO A 142 -6.24 -2.84 7.27
C PRO A 142 -6.54 -1.34 7.09
N ALA A 143 -5.48 -0.56 6.92
CA ALA A 143 -5.56 0.82 6.45
C ALA A 143 -4.30 1.17 5.66
N ALA A 144 -4.35 2.25 4.86
CA ALA A 144 -3.16 2.72 4.15
C ALA A 144 -1.94 2.79 5.08
N GLY A 145 -0.87 2.12 4.72
CA GLY A 145 0.34 2.02 5.52
C GLY A 145 1.08 3.35 5.64
N PRO A 146 1.78 3.63 6.76
CA PRO A 146 2.50 4.88 6.98
C PRO A 146 3.50 5.21 5.87
N GLY A 147 4.21 4.19 5.37
CA GLY A 147 5.14 4.33 4.24
C GLY A 147 4.44 4.82 2.98
N LYS A 148 3.28 4.22 2.64
CA LYS A 148 2.48 4.63 1.48
C LYS A 148 1.90 6.04 1.63
N LEU A 149 1.41 6.39 2.82
CA LEU A 149 0.96 7.77 3.09
C LEU A 149 2.09 8.81 2.94
N THR A 150 3.31 8.43 3.31
CA THR A 150 4.49 9.29 3.12
C THR A 150 4.87 9.40 1.64
N GLU A 151 4.84 8.29 0.89
CA GLU A 151 5.07 8.27 -0.54
C GLU A 151 4.06 9.14 -1.29
N MET A 152 2.76 9.02 -0.96
CA MET A 152 1.70 9.85 -1.54
C MET A 152 1.95 11.35 -1.26
N ARG A 153 2.31 11.73 -0.02
CA ARG A 153 2.63 13.13 0.30
C ARG A 153 3.84 13.65 -0.46
N ARG A 154 4.89 12.83 -0.63
CA ARG A 154 6.05 13.17 -1.46
C ARG A 154 5.64 13.38 -2.92
N LYS A 155 4.79 12.49 -3.46
CA LYS A 155 4.25 12.63 -4.82
C LYS A 155 3.43 13.90 -4.98
N VAL A 156 2.55 14.23 -4.05
CA VAL A 156 1.80 15.51 -4.05
C VAL A 156 2.76 16.70 -4.06
N SER A 157 3.79 16.68 -3.23
CA SER A 157 4.79 17.76 -3.16
C SER A 157 5.59 17.90 -4.45
N SER A 158 5.88 16.79 -5.14
CA SER A 158 6.62 16.79 -6.42
C SER A 158 5.87 17.44 -7.57
N TRP A 159 4.56 17.53 -7.51
CA TRP A 159 3.76 18.20 -8.54
C TRP A 159 3.98 19.70 -8.60
N ARG A 160 4.52 20.32 -7.55
CA ARG A 160 4.84 21.74 -7.47
C ARG A 160 3.68 22.63 -7.91
N ILE A 161 2.47 22.27 -7.46
CA ILE A 161 1.20 22.97 -7.80
C ILE A 161 1.34 24.48 -7.56
N ASP A 162 1.99 24.88 -6.47
CA ASP A 162 2.23 26.26 -6.10
C ASP A 162 3.01 27.11 -7.10
N ARG A 163 3.73 26.46 -8.04
CA ARG A 163 4.51 27.14 -9.10
C ARG A 163 3.73 27.31 -10.40
N ARG A 164 2.58 26.68 -10.56
CA ARG A 164 1.76 26.69 -11.78
C ARG A 164 0.74 27.82 -11.77
N THR A 165 1.17 29.06 -11.51
CA THR A 165 0.27 30.22 -11.35
C THR A 165 -0.39 30.69 -12.66
N THR A 166 0.16 30.31 -13.82
CA THR A 166 -0.45 30.54 -15.14
C THR A 166 -1.66 29.65 -15.42
N SER A 167 -1.68 28.43 -14.84
CA SER A 167 -2.78 27.48 -15.00
C SER A 167 -4.03 27.93 -14.21
N ASN A 168 -5.21 27.49 -14.66
CA ASN A 168 -6.45 27.61 -13.87
C ASN A 168 -6.66 26.34 -12.99
N LEU A 169 -7.69 26.35 -12.14
CA LEU A 169 -7.96 25.25 -11.22
C LEU A 169 -8.34 23.95 -11.93
N ARG A 170 -9.02 24.03 -13.08
CA ARG A 170 -9.41 22.84 -13.85
C ARG A 170 -8.21 22.18 -14.50
N ASP A 171 -7.26 23.00 -15.01
CA ASP A 171 -6.02 22.50 -15.61
C ASP A 171 -5.16 21.75 -14.58
N LEU A 172 -5.16 22.23 -13.33
CA LEU A 172 -4.47 21.57 -12.22
C LEU A 172 -5.17 20.26 -11.81
N ALA A 173 -6.50 20.26 -11.82
CA ALA A 173 -7.30 19.13 -11.34
C ALA A 173 -7.15 17.88 -12.25
N GLY A 174 -7.04 18.05 -13.55
CA GLY A 174 -6.97 16.94 -14.50
C GLY A 174 -5.88 15.91 -14.16
N PRO A 175 -4.60 16.28 -14.25
CA PRO A 175 -3.49 15.37 -13.95
C PRO A 175 -3.46 14.88 -12.50
N VAL A 176 -3.84 15.73 -11.55
CA VAL A 176 -3.92 15.38 -10.13
C VAL A 176 -4.97 14.30 -9.90
N ASN A 177 -6.16 14.44 -10.49
CA ASN A 177 -7.26 13.52 -10.32
C ASN A 177 -6.97 12.12 -10.86
N GLN A 178 -6.19 11.98 -11.93
CA GLN A 178 -5.79 10.67 -12.47
C GLN A 178 -5.11 9.82 -11.39
N VAL A 179 -4.17 10.41 -10.67
CA VAL A 179 -3.43 9.72 -9.60
C VAL A 179 -4.26 9.58 -8.33
N VAL A 180 -4.94 10.65 -7.92
CA VAL A 180 -5.70 10.68 -6.66
C VAL A 180 -6.88 9.71 -6.69
N ARG A 181 -7.58 9.57 -7.83
CA ARG A 181 -8.66 8.57 -7.97
C ARG A 181 -8.15 7.15 -7.73
N GLY A 182 -7.00 6.78 -8.29
CA GLY A 182 -6.39 5.48 -8.03
C GLY A 182 -6.07 5.25 -6.55
N TRP A 183 -5.52 6.25 -5.85
CA TRP A 183 -5.27 6.14 -4.41
C TRP A 183 -6.56 6.00 -3.61
N LEU A 184 -7.58 6.81 -3.92
CA LEU A 184 -8.86 6.74 -3.21
C LEU A 184 -9.54 5.41 -3.48
N SER A 185 -9.65 4.97 -4.74
CA SER A 185 -10.26 3.68 -5.08
C SER A 185 -9.61 2.52 -4.32
N TYR A 186 -8.29 2.51 -4.22
CA TYR A 186 -7.56 1.43 -3.55
C TYR A 186 -7.59 1.56 -2.02
N PHE A 187 -7.16 2.71 -1.46
CA PHE A 187 -6.89 2.84 -0.03
C PHE A 187 -8.09 3.25 0.85
N THR A 188 -9.25 3.53 0.25
CA THR A 188 -10.46 3.82 1.04
C THR A 188 -11.39 2.63 1.20
N ALA A 189 -11.06 1.47 0.62
CA ALA A 189 -11.88 0.27 0.66
C ALA A 189 -12.19 -0.21 2.09
N PHE A 190 -11.23 -0.10 3.02
CA PHE A 190 -11.40 -0.63 4.39
C PHE A 190 -11.45 0.46 5.46
N TYR A 191 -10.52 1.42 5.44
CA TYR A 191 -10.39 2.46 6.47
C TYR A 191 -10.15 3.83 5.83
N PRO A 192 -11.22 4.48 5.31
CA PRO A 192 -11.11 5.70 4.50
C PRO A 192 -10.43 6.87 5.22
N THR A 193 -10.60 6.98 6.53
CA THR A 193 -10.04 8.09 7.31
C THR A 193 -8.51 8.13 7.30
N ALA A 194 -7.85 7.00 7.00
CA ALA A 194 -6.39 6.93 6.93
C ALA A 194 -5.77 7.82 5.83
N VAL A 195 -6.49 8.10 4.74
CA VAL A 195 -5.99 8.93 3.63
C VAL A 195 -6.30 10.42 3.80
N ILE A 196 -7.11 10.79 4.79
CA ILE A 196 -7.46 12.21 5.06
C ILE A 196 -6.22 13.11 5.20
N PRO A 197 -5.14 12.72 5.90
CA PRO A 197 -3.94 13.55 5.99
C PRO A 197 -3.29 13.85 4.64
N VAL A 198 -3.37 12.93 3.66
CA VAL A 198 -2.88 13.14 2.30
C VAL A 198 -3.78 14.12 1.55
N CYS A 199 -5.10 13.98 1.68
CA CYS A 199 -6.07 14.91 1.10
C CYS A 199 -5.88 16.33 1.63
N ARG A 200 -5.70 16.49 2.94
CA ARG A 200 -5.40 17.78 3.58
C ARG A 200 -4.07 18.38 3.11
N HIS A 201 -3.07 17.52 2.88
CA HIS A 201 -1.80 17.93 2.33
C HIS A 201 -1.95 18.47 0.90
N LEU A 202 -2.74 17.81 0.05
CA LEU A 202 -3.06 18.31 -1.29
C LEU A 202 -3.78 19.67 -1.24
N ASP A 203 -4.78 19.83 -0.35
CA ASP A 203 -5.45 21.11 -0.15
C ASP A 203 -4.49 22.23 0.26
N THR A 204 -3.50 21.90 1.08
CA THR A 204 -2.45 22.87 1.46
C THR A 204 -1.67 23.37 0.24
N TRP A 205 -1.38 22.50 -0.73
CA TRP A 205 -0.72 22.90 -1.99
C TRP A 205 -1.63 23.73 -2.89
N ILE A 206 -2.91 23.39 -2.97
CA ILE A 206 -3.91 24.20 -3.70
C ILE A 206 -4.04 25.59 -3.07
N MET A 207 -4.09 25.68 -1.75
CA MET A 207 -4.13 26.97 -1.04
C MET A 207 -2.84 27.78 -1.26
N ARG A 208 -1.66 27.15 -1.28
CA ARG A 208 -0.40 27.84 -1.60
C ARG A 208 -0.42 28.40 -3.03
N TRP A 209 -0.94 27.63 -3.98
CA TRP A 209 -1.13 28.10 -5.35
C TRP A 209 -2.07 29.31 -5.41
N ALA A 210 -3.24 29.23 -4.77
CA ALA A 210 -4.21 30.32 -4.74
C ALA A 210 -3.64 31.61 -4.18
N ARG A 211 -2.84 31.52 -3.10
CA ARG A 211 -2.17 32.69 -2.49
C ARG A 211 -1.15 33.33 -3.43
N LYS A 212 -0.42 32.53 -4.23
CA LYS A 212 0.51 33.07 -5.22
C LYS A 212 -0.19 33.67 -6.44
N LYS A 213 -1.35 33.11 -6.82
CA LYS A 213 -2.10 33.56 -7.99
C LYS A 213 -2.96 34.78 -7.72
N TYR A 214 -3.60 34.85 -6.56
CA TYR A 214 -4.59 35.90 -6.22
C TYR A 214 -4.06 36.84 -5.12
N LYS A 215 -3.71 38.09 -5.46
CA LYS A 215 -3.22 39.10 -4.51
C LYS A 215 -4.10 39.25 -3.27
N ARG A 216 -5.43 39.19 -3.42
CA ARG A 216 -6.39 39.24 -2.31
C ARG A 216 -6.26 38.17 -1.25
N LEU A 217 -5.64 37.02 -1.62
CA LEU A 217 -5.44 35.84 -0.74
C LEU A 217 -4.01 35.80 -0.15
N GLU A 218 -3.07 36.54 -0.71
CA GLU A 218 -1.63 36.43 -0.44
C GLU A 218 -1.28 36.47 1.06
N ARG A 219 -1.85 37.44 1.78
CA ARG A 219 -1.49 37.74 3.18
C ARG A 219 -2.38 37.03 4.22
N SER A 220 -3.45 36.32 3.82
CA SER A 220 -4.42 35.76 4.77
C SER A 220 -4.69 34.30 4.54
N ARG A 221 -4.23 33.47 5.49
CA ARG A 221 -4.55 32.04 5.52
C ARG A 221 -6.04 31.79 5.71
N ARG A 222 -6.71 32.58 6.55
CA ARG A 222 -8.15 32.47 6.80
C ARG A 222 -8.95 32.71 5.52
N ARG A 223 -8.73 33.81 4.81
CA ARG A 223 -9.40 34.11 3.53
C ARG A 223 -9.13 33.02 2.48
N THR A 224 -7.92 32.45 2.45
CA THR A 224 -7.60 31.36 1.53
C THR A 224 -8.38 30.10 1.86
N HIS A 225 -8.56 29.79 3.14
CA HIS A 225 -9.38 28.65 3.57
C HIS A 225 -10.85 28.88 3.22
N GLU A 226 -11.40 30.05 3.52
CA GLU A 226 -12.77 30.43 3.16
C GLU A 226 -12.99 30.36 1.63
N TRP A 227 -12.03 30.84 0.85
CA TRP A 227 -12.05 30.70 -0.61
C TRP A 227 -12.07 29.24 -1.05
N LEU A 228 -11.24 28.37 -0.46
CA LEU A 228 -11.21 26.96 -0.80
C LEU A 228 -12.56 26.29 -0.49
N GLN A 229 -13.17 26.61 0.64
CA GLN A 229 -14.51 26.11 1.00
C GLN A 229 -15.57 26.58 -0.01
N GLY A 230 -15.56 27.87 -0.39
CA GLY A 230 -16.46 28.38 -1.42
C GLY A 230 -16.30 27.64 -2.77
N VAL A 231 -15.09 27.40 -3.21
CA VAL A 231 -14.83 26.62 -4.44
C VAL A 231 -15.36 25.19 -4.34
N ARG A 232 -15.21 24.56 -3.17
CA ARG A 232 -15.76 23.19 -2.94
C ARG A 232 -17.27 23.13 -3.00
N LEU A 233 -17.97 24.15 -2.48
CA LEU A 233 -19.41 24.23 -2.53
C LEU A 233 -19.92 24.39 -3.98
N ILE A 234 -19.25 25.24 -4.78
CA ILE A 234 -19.62 25.48 -6.17
C ILE A 234 -19.25 24.30 -7.08
N ALA A 235 -18.10 23.65 -6.83
CA ALA A 235 -17.57 22.60 -7.69
C ALA A 235 -17.04 21.40 -6.87
N PRO A 236 -17.90 20.66 -6.15
CA PRO A 236 -17.48 19.58 -5.25
C PRO A 236 -16.79 18.41 -5.95
N GLY A 237 -16.99 18.27 -7.26
CA GLY A 237 -16.36 17.23 -8.09
C GLY A 237 -15.06 17.67 -8.77
N LEU A 238 -14.60 18.91 -8.59
CA LEU A 238 -13.41 19.42 -9.28
C LEU A 238 -12.15 18.64 -8.93
N PHE A 239 -11.92 18.39 -7.67
CA PHE A 239 -10.86 17.49 -7.22
C PHE A 239 -11.46 16.21 -6.65
N ALA A 240 -10.90 15.05 -7.02
CA ALA A 240 -11.43 13.75 -6.65
C ALA A 240 -11.54 13.54 -5.13
N HIS A 241 -10.57 14.04 -4.36
CA HIS A 241 -10.55 13.91 -2.90
C HIS A 241 -11.62 14.77 -2.18
N TRP A 242 -12.20 15.75 -2.83
CA TRP A 242 -13.29 16.55 -2.24
C TRP A 242 -14.61 15.78 -2.12
N ARG A 243 -14.77 14.71 -2.92
CA ARG A 243 -15.90 13.78 -2.80
C ARG A 243 -15.79 12.85 -1.60
N LEU A 244 -14.57 12.65 -1.09
CA LEU A 244 -14.40 11.92 0.14
C LEU A 244 -15.05 12.77 1.24
N ARG A 245 -16.21 12.34 1.73
CA ARG A 245 -16.82 12.98 2.91
C ARG A 245 -15.80 12.80 4.04
N TYR A 246 -15.18 13.86 4.43
CA TYR A 246 -14.44 13.89 5.68
C TYR A 246 -15.51 13.64 6.75
N ALA A 247 -15.59 12.40 7.26
CA ALA A 247 -16.34 12.12 8.46
C ALA A 247 -15.74 13.05 9.52
N LEU A 248 -16.52 14.06 9.85
CA LEU A 248 -16.24 15.05 10.88
C LEU A 248 -16.26 14.36 12.23
#